data_41c1731889a3d72998833ea4f5321151
#
_entry.id   41c1731889a3d72998833ea4f5321151
#
_cell.length_a   1.000
_cell.length_b   1.000
_cell.length_c   1.000
_cell.angle_alpha   90.00
_cell.angle_beta   90.00
_cell.angle_gamma   90.00
#
_symmetry.space_group_name_H-M   'P 1'
#
loop_
_entity.id
_entity.type
_entity.pdbx_description
1 polymer ?
#
loop_
_entity_poly.entity_id
_entity_poly.type
_entity_poly.pdbx_seq_one_letter_code
_entity_poly.pdbx_strand_id
1 'polypeptide(L)'
;MKRNIIAFCIFCLCTGSLAACNDFDNPAIPDDEAPEVTPAPVPPAIDPSWNLVQMPDEGGQDPHVFVYKDKKYDALFTRTLGWNGGDGVLTTALPGGHVFWSFNDSFYGVVDGKTRARGSCSFPRNSLMIQKGATIASGQESDNDLVWLADYVQTDNPSGERYYQARTHIRHPKASLSDAEIQKGEIDQDYCYWAGDAVVYDDPAHGKILQMLWTGVEPGSLKNIDGCLREYSLEGEPGDGQYMSVLSTDYNFKSDGLGYGSTMFEDTEGGHIYLYTTKQ
;
A
#
# COMPACT_ATOMS: atom_id res chain seq x y z
N MET A 1 -28.10 8.61 -3.76
CA MET A 1 -28.38 7.80 -2.53
C MET A 1 -27.08 7.83 -1.73
N LYS A 2 -27.07 8.31 -0.50
CA LYS A 2 -25.87 8.21 0.35
C LYS A 2 -25.69 6.74 0.68
N ARG A 3 -24.59 6.12 0.28
CA ARG A 3 -24.21 4.78 0.74
C ARG A 3 -23.93 4.85 2.24
N ASN A 4 -24.49 3.93 3.00
CA ASN A 4 -24.25 3.85 4.42
C ASN A 4 -22.90 3.14 4.63
N ILE A 5 -22.00 3.78 5.36
CA ILE A 5 -20.75 3.17 5.82
C ILE A 5 -21.07 2.41 7.11
N ILE A 6 -20.84 1.11 7.12
CA ILE A 6 -21.00 0.27 8.30
C ILE A 6 -19.61 -0.17 8.76
N ALA A 7 -19.22 0.29 9.95
CA ALA A 7 -17.95 -0.12 10.56
C ALA A 7 -18.16 -1.37 11.44
N PHE A 8 -17.40 -2.41 11.17
CA PHE A 8 -17.37 -3.62 12.00
C PHE A 8 -16.09 -3.64 12.84
N CYS A 9 -16.28 -3.70 14.16
CA CYS A 9 -15.17 -3.93 15.09
C CYS A 9 -15.04 -5.43 15.34
N ILE A 10 -13.95 -6.02 14.87
CA ILE A 10 -13.59 -7.39 15.29
C ILE A 10 -12.85 -7.26 16.61
N PHE A 11 -13.52 -7.64 17.71
CA PHE A 11 -12.88 -7.78 19.00
C PHE A 11 -11.99 -9.03 19.02
N CYS A 12 -10.71 -8.85 18.78
CA CYS A 12 -9.74 -9.87 19.18
C CYS A 12 -9.38 -9.65 20.65
N LEU A 13 -10.08 -10.35 21.53
CA LEU A 13 -9.72 -10.42 22.95
C LEU A 13 -8.47 -11.32 23.07
N CYS A 14 -7.29 -10.73 22.89
CA CYS A 14 -6.07 -11.34 23.38
C CYS A 14 -5.94 -11.05 24.87
N THR A 15 -6.76 -11.73 25.69
CA THR A 15 -6.45 -11.85 27.11
C THR A 15 -5.26 -12.81 27.21
N GLY A 16 -4.10 -12.26 27.55
CA GLY A 16 -2.93 -13.05 27.88
C GLY A 16 -3.24 -13.94 29.10
N SER A 17 -3.46 -15.19 28.82
CA SER A 17 -3.27 -16.29 29.76
C SER A 17 -2.40 -17.30 29.07
N LEU A 18 -1.12 -17.25 29.38
CA LEU A 18 -0.25 -18.39 29.31
C LEU A 18 -0.72 -19.42 30.36
N ALA A 19 -1.87 -20.03 30.09
CA ALA A 19 -2.25 -21.25 30.75
C ALA A 19 -1.89 -22.38 29.77
N ALA A 20 -0.98 -23.21 30.21
CA ALA A 20 -0.57 -24.42 29.53
C ALA A 20 -1.78 -25.19 28.99
N CYS A 21 -1.87 -25.33 27.69
CA CYS A 21 -2.64 -26.41 27.07
C CYS A 21 -1.83 -27.71 27.24
N ASN A 22 -1.79 -28.22 28.45
CA ASN A 22 -1.54 -29.59 28.71
C ASN A 22 -2.88 -30.22 29.04
N ASP A 23 -3.23 -31.22 28.28
CA ASP A 23 -4.40 -32.12 28.34
C ASP A 23 -5.38 -31.92 27.16
N PHE A 24 -4.85 -32.05 25.93
CA PHE A 24 -5.60 -32.79 24.94
C PHE A 24 -5.19 -34.28 25.12
N ASP A 25 -6.08 -35.09 25.71
CA ASP A 25 -6.03 -36.53 25.57
C ASP A 25 -6.00 -36.85 24.08
N ASN A 26 -4.81 -37.08 23.57
CA ASN A 26 -4.62 -37.56 22.23
C ASN A 26 -5.17 -38.98 22.19
N PRO A 27 -6.31 -39.26 21.53
CA PRO A 27 -6.76 -40.65 21.43
C PRO A 27 -5.64 -41.44 20.78
N ALA A 28 -5.21 -42.51 21.44
CA ALA A 28 -4.15 -43.37 20.94
C ALA A 28 -4.46 -43.75 19.48
N ILE A 29 -3.62 -43.29 18.57
CA ILE A 29 -3.68 -43.70 17.17
C ILE A 29 -3.42 -45.21 17.15
N PRO A 30 -4.28 -46.02 16.57
CA PRO A 30 -4.02 -47.43 16.44
C PRO A 30 -2.68 -47.65 15.72
N ASP A 31 -1.81 -48.47 16.31
CA ASP A 31 -0.43 -48.72 15.85
C ASP A 31 -0.34 -49.46 14.49
N ASP A 32 -1.44 -49.70 13.79
CA ASP A 32 -1.47 -50.61 12.65
C ASP A 32 -1.68 -49.96 11.27
N GLU A 33 -1.81 -48.60 11.18
CA GLU A 33 -1.80 -47.95 9.88
C GLU A 33 -0.45 -47.26 9.67
N ALA A 34 0.36 -47.81 8.77
CA ALA A 34 1.53 -47.11 8.26
C ALA A 34 1.08 -45.74 7.76
N PRO A 35 1.77 -44.64 8.16
CA PRO A 35 1.35 -43.30 7.76
C PRO A 35 1.24 -43.25 6.23
N GLU A 36 0.07 -42.91 5.74
CA GLU A 36 -0.16 -42.70 4.33
C GLU A 36 0.86 -41.64 3.86
N VAL A 37 1.80 -42.08 3.02
CA VAL A 37 2.83 -41.17 2.49
C VAL A 37 2.12 -40.22 1.55
N THR A 38 1.72 -39.05 2.07
CA THR A 38 1.20 -37.98 1.24
C THR A 38 2.28 -37.60 0.23
N PRO A 39 2.01 -37.69 -1.07
CA PRO A 39 3.01 -37.31 -2.06
C PRO A 39 3.44 -35.84 -1.83
N ALA A 40 4.72 -35.57 -2.00
CA ALA A 40 5.25 -34.22 -1.86
C ALA A 40 4.45 -33.26 -2.74
N PRO A 41 4.05 -32.11 -2.24
CA PRO A 41 3.29 -31.14 -3.01
C PRO A 41 4.08 -30.72 -4.25
N VAL A 42 3.41 -30.70 -5.39
CA VAL A 42 4.00 -30.29 -6.66
C VAL A 42 3.71 -28.81 -6.84
N PRO A 43 4.73 -27.99 -7.14
CA PRO A 43 4.51 -26.57 -7.45
C PRO A 43 3.44 -26.42 -8.54
N PRO A 44 2.53 -25.44 -8.43
CA PRO A 44 1.56 -25.19 -9.48
C PRO A 44 2.28 -24.84 -10.78
N ALA A 45 1.71 -25.25 -11.91
CA ALA A 45 2.21 -24.85 -13.22
C ALA A 45 2.11 -23.33 -13.35
N ILE A 46 3.25 -22.67 -13.55
CA ILE A 46 3.33 -21.22 -13.71
C ILE A 46 3.36 -20.92 -15.20
N ASP A 47 2.57 -19.93 -15.63
CA ASP A 47 2.68 -19.41 -16.99
C ASP A 47 4.10 -18.88 -17.23
N PRO A 48 4.84 -19.42 -18.22
CA PRO A 48 6.20 -18.97 -18.51
C PRO A 48 6.32 -17.48 -18.82
N SER A 49 5.22 -16.84 -19.24
CA SER A 49 5.18 -15.39 -19.49
C SER A 49 5.33 -14.54 -18.22
N TRP A 50 5.06 -15.08 -17.05
CA TRP A 50 5.15 -14.36 -15.78
C TRP A 50 6.58 -14.13 -15.30
N ASN A 51 7.57 -14.74 -15.93
CA ASN A 51 8.98 -14.55 -15.60
C ASN A 51 9.32 -14.71 -14.10
N LEU A 52 8.63 -15.62 -13.44
CA LEU A 52 8.81 -15.93 -12.03
C LEU A 52 9.99 -16.89 -11.82
N VAL A 53 10.71 -16.70 -10.74
CA VAL A 53 11.78 -17.59 -10.30
C VAL A 53 11.41 -18.14 -8.93
N GLN A 54 11.30 -19.47 -8.85
CA GLN A 54 11.06 -20.12 -7.57
C GLN A 54 12.23 -19.84 -6.63
N MET A 55 11.90 -19.38 -5.43
CA MET A 55 12.89 -19.18 -4.38
C MET A 55 13.26 -20.54 -3.76
N PRO A 56 14.53 -20.76 -3.41
CA PRO A 56 14.91 -21.94 -2.67
C PRO A 56 14.18 -21.98 -1.32
N ASP A 57 13.80 -23.17 -0.91
CA ASP A 57 13.27 -23.38 0.43
C ASP A 57 14.40 -23.22 1.44
N GLU A 58 14.42 -22.12 2.17
CA GLU A 58 15.42 -21.85 3.22
C GLU A 58 15.03 -22.47 4.56
N GLY A 59 14.50 -23.67 4.53
CA GLY A 59 14.36 -24.52 5.71
C GLY A 59 13.24 -24.17 6.69
N GLY A 60 12.23 -25.03 6.79
CA GLY A 60 11.18 -24.97 7.80
C GLY A 60 9.91 -24.22 7.39
N GLN A 61 9.73 -23.95 6.11
CA GLN A 61 8.48 -23.44 5.57
C GLN A 61 7.48 -24.59 5.37
N ASP A 62 6.20 -24.26 5.41
CA ASP A 62 5.12 -25.17 5.07
C ASP A 62 5.39 -25.77 3.67
N PRO A 63 5.47 -27.10 3.51
CA PRO A 63 5.74 -27.73 2.22
C PRO A 63 4.67 -27.44 1.16
N HIS A 64 3.56 -26.84 1.55
CA HIS A 64 2.49 -26.41 0.65
C HIS A 64 2.62 -24.94 0.20
N VAL A 65 3.64 -24.21 0.67
CA VAL A 65 3.87 -22.81 0.30
C VAL A 65 5.01 -22.72 -0.73
N PHE A 66 4.70 -22.18 -1.91
CA PHE A 66 5.68 -21.93 -2.95
C PHE A 66 5.90 -20.43 -3.09
N VAL A 67 7.13 -19.99 -2.95
CA VAL A 67 7.51 -18.57 -3.05
C VAL A 67 8.24 -18.33 -4.35
N TYR A 68 7.83 -17.28 -5.06
CA TYR A 68 8.42 -16.89 -6.34
C TYR A 68 8.84 -15.43 -6.31
N LYS A 69 9.97 -15.15 -6.93
CA LYS A 69 10.44 -13.79 -7.18
C LYS A 69 9.94 -13.34 -8.55
N ASP A 70 9.20 -12.23 -8.58
CA ASP A 70 8.77 -11.61 -9.82
C ASP A 70 9.84 -10.63 -10.33
N LYS A 71 10.60 -11.06 -11.33
CA LYS A 71 11.69 -10.24 -11.89
C LYS A 71 11.20 -8.98 -12.59
N LYS A 72 9.96 -8.95 -13.10
CA LYS A 72 9.39 -7.78 -13.76
C LYS A 72 9.12 -6.70 -12.73
N TYR A 73 8.39 -7.05 -11.64
CA TYR A 73 8.13 -6.11 -10.56
C TYR A 73 9.42 -5.69 -9.85
N ASP A 74 10.36 -6.60 -9.65
CA ASP A 74 11.68 -6.24 -9.13
C ASP A 74 12.38 -5.17 -9.98
N ALA A 75 12.37 -5.34 -11.31
CA ALA A 75 12.97 -4.37 -12.23
C ALA A 75 12.25 -3.03 -12.18
N LEU A 76 10.89 -3.06 -12.11
CA LEU A 76 10.06 -1.87 -12.05
C LEU A 76 10.34 -1.00 -10.82
N PHE A 77 10.56 -1.64 -9.66
CA PHE A 77 10.86 -0.96 -8.40
C PHE A 77 12.35 -0.79 -8.11
N THR A 78 13.25 -1.38 -8.91
CA THR A 78 14.69 -1.18 -8.80
C THR A 78 15.12 0.05 -9.59
N ARG A 79 14.83 1.23 -9.05
CA ARG A 79 14.98 2.51 -9.74
C ARG A 79 16.29 3.22 -9.35
N THR A 80 16.78 4.07 -10.22
CA THR A 80 17.94 4.94 -9.98
C THR A 80 17.55 6.42 -9.91
N LEU A 81 16.31 6.76 -10.28
CA LEU A 81 15.79 8.13 -10.29
C LEU A 81 14.32 8.13 -9.89
N GLY A 82 13.88 9.18 -9.22
CA GLY A 82 12.52 9.34 -8.73
C GLY A 82 12.28 8.50 -7.46
N TRP A 83 11.08 7.90 -7.34
CA TRP A 83 10.80 6.98 -6.25
C TRP A 83 11.76 5.79 -6.28
N ASN A 84 12.37 5.49 -5.17
CA ASN A 84 13.39 4.42 -5.09
C ASN A 84 13.32 3.59 -3.80
N GLY A 85 12.26 3.71 -3.07
CA GLY A 85 11.97 2.91 -1.89
C GLY A 85 10.83 3.51 -1.07
N GLY A 86 10.16 2.67 -0.33
CA GLY A 86 9.07 3.04 0.55
C GLY A 86 8.58 1.82 1.33
N ASP A 87 7.72 2.06 2.30
CA ASP A 87 7.05 1.02 3.06
C ASP A 87 5.53 1.12 2.96
N GLY A 88 4.80 0.28 3.70
CA GLY A 88 3.34 0.31 3.76
C GLY A 88 2.68 0.16 2.40
N VAL A 89 3.19 -0.72 1.55
CA VAL A 89 2.75 -0.89 0.17
C VAL A 89 1.39 -1.59 0.12
N LEU A 90 0.38 -0.87 -0.37
CA LEU A 90 -0.97 -1.41 -0.60
C LEU A 90 -1.36 -1.21 -2.06
N THR A 91 -2.21 -2.09 -2.56
CA THR A 91 -2.68 -2.04 -3.95
C THR A 91 -4.19 -2.19 -4.04
N THR A 92 -4.79 -1.48 -5.00
CA THR A 92 -6.21 -1.59 -5.31
C THR A 92 -6.40 -1.70 -6.81
N ALA A 93 -7.23 -2.64 -7.25
CA ALA A 93 -7.58 -2.78 -8.65
C ALA A 93 -8.44 -1.58 -9.10
N LEU A 94 -8.07 -0.98 -10.22
CA LEU A 94 -8.81 0.12 -10.84
C LEU A 94 -9.51 -0.33 -12.12
N PRO A 95 -10.53 0.41 -12.59
CA PRO A 95 -11.14 0.19 -13.90
C PRO A 95 -10.10 0.21 -15.02
N GLY A 96 -10.37 -0.51 -16.10
CA GLY A 96 -9.45 -0.60 -17.24
C GLY A 96 -8.25 -1.53 -17.01
N GLY A 97 -8.25 -2.29 -15.92
CA GLY A 97 -7.14 -3.20 -15.57
C GLY A 97 -5.92 -2.49 -14.99
N HIS A 98 -6.07 -1.23 -14.60
CA HIS A 98 -5.02 -0.49 -13.93
C HIS A 98 -4.87 -0.95 -12.47
N VAL A 99 -3.72 -0.65 -11.86
CA VAL A 99 -3.46 -0.92 -10.45
C VAL A 99 -3.04 0.38 -9.76
N PHE A 100 -3.76 0.72 -8.71
CA PHE A 100 -3.39 1.79 -7.80
C PHE A 100 -2.42 1.26 -6.75
N TRP A 101 -1.36 2.01 -6.47
CA TRP A 101 -0.37 1.71 -5.45
C TRP A 101 -0.29 2.87 -4.49
N SER A 102 -0.34 2.59 -3.22
CA SER A 102 -0.07 3.55 -2.16
C SER A 102 1.11 3.12 -1.32
N PHE A 103 1.87 4.10 -0.88
CA PHE A 103 3.07 3.92 -0.08
C PHE A 103 3.02 4.87 1.11
N ASN A 104 3.55 4.44 2.23
CA ASN A 104 3.85 5.31 3.36
C ASN A 104 5.17 6.05 3.14
N ASP A 105 6.04 6.07 4.14
CA ASP A 105 7.33 6.73 4.05
C ASP A 105 8.07 6.31 2.78
N SER A 106 8.44 7.28 1.98
CA SER A 106 9.00 7.04 0.65
C SER A 106 10.26 7.86 0.42
N PHE A 107 11.15 7.34 -0.41
CA PHE A 107 12.35 8.03 -0.85
C PHE A 107 12.24 8.42 -2.32
N TYR A 108 12.43 9.69 -2.60
CA TYR A 108 12.52 10.23 -3.97
C TYR A 108 13.83 10.94 -4.18
N GLY A 109 14.57 10.56 -5.21
CA GLY A 109 15.86 11.18 -5.52
C GLY A 109 16.69 10.32 -6.43
N VAL A 110 18.00 10.37 -6.23
CA VAL A 110 18.98 9.65 -7.04
C VAL A 110 19.59 8.50 -6.25
N VAL A 111 19.70 7.35 -6.91
CA VAL A 111 20.36 6.15 -6.38
C VAL A 111 21.52 5.78 -7.33
N ASP A 112 22.69 5.58 -6.78
CA ASP A 112 23.84 5.07 -7.54
C ASP A 112 23.53 3.69 -8.12
N GLY A 113 23.66 3.53 -9.42
CA GLY A 113 23.28 2.31 -10.12
C GLY A 113 24.13 1.08 -9.76
N LYS A 114 25.35 1.28 -9.23
CA LYS A 114 26.27 0.19 -8.87
C LYS A 114 26.23 -0.16 -7.40
N THR A 115 26.36 0.85 -6.54
CA THR A 115 26.45 0.66 -5.10
C THR A 115 25.07 0.62 -4.43
N ARG A 116 24.03 1.08 -5.13
CA ARG A 116 22.68 1.28 -4.60
C ARG A 116 22.61 2.27 -3.45
N ALA A 117 23.66 3.06 -3.27
CA ALA A 117 23.64 4.14 -2.28
C ALA A 117 22.65 5.23 -2.72
N ARG A 118 21.82 5.69 -1.78
CA ARG A 118 20.96 6.85 -1.98
C ARG A 118 21.80 8.11 -1.88
N GLY A 119 21.68 8.96 -2.89
CA GLY A 119 22.19 10.34 -2.84
C GLY A 119 21.24 11.27 -2.10
N SER A 120 21.10 12.50 -2.59
CA SER A 120 20.09 13.43 -2.05
C SER A 120 18.69 12.93 -2.39
N CYS A 121 17.91 12.60 -1.37
CA CYS A 121 16.53 12.16 -1.51
C CYS A 121 15.61 13.00 -0.64
N SER A 122 14.45 13.37 -1.16
CA SER A 122 13.33 13.81 -0.36
C SER A 122 12.64 12.61 0.31
N PHE A 123 11.93 12.90 1.40
CA PHE A 123 11.30 11.87 2.23
C PHE A 123 9.81 12.19 2.46
N PRO A 124 8.96 12.10 1.41
CA PRO A 124 7.52 12.24 1.60
C PRO A 124 6.98 11.14 2.52
N ARG A 125 6.03 11.53 3.38
CA ARG A 125 5.42 10.63 4.35
C ARG A 125 4.34 9.73 3.76
N ASN A 126 3.95 10.00 2.54
CA ASN A 126 3.10 9.13 1.72
C ASN A 126 3.24 9.50 0.25
N SER A 127 3.02 8.54 -0.62
CA SER A 127 3.04 8.71 -2.06
C SER A 127 2.11 7.73 -2.76
N LEU A 128 1.68 8.09 -3.97
CA LEU A 128 0.75 7.30 -4.77
C LEU A 128 1.29 7.10 -6.18
N MET A 129 0.92 5.97 -6.78
CA MET A 129 1.27 5.62 -8.15
C MET A 129 0.13 4.84 -8.81
N ILE A 130 -0.01 4.99 -10.11
CA ILE A 130 -0.87 4.14 -10.93
C ILE A 130 -0.02 3.39 -11.93
N GLN A 131 -0.19 2.08 -11.99
CA GLN A 131 0.35 1.22 -13.01
C GLN A 131 -0.73 0.99 -14.08
N LYS A 132 -0.40 1.31 -15.33
CA LYS A 132 -1.36 1.19 -16.45
C LYS A 132 -1.59 -0.27 -16.82
N GLY A 133 -2.85 -0.64 -17.03
CA GLY A 133 -3.24 -2.03 -17.30
C GLY A 133 -2.68 -2.62 -18.58
N ALA A 134 -2.50 -1.80 -19.63
CA ALA A 134 -1.90 -2.25 -20.88
C ALA A 134 -0.47 -2.80 -20.69
N THR A 135 0.26 -2.27 -19.74
CA THR A 135 1.61 -2.70 -19.37
C THR A 135 1.62 -4.09 -18.78
N ILE A 136 0.69 -4.37 -17.86
CA ILE A 136 0.55 -5.69 -17.23
C ILE A 136 0.26 -6.75 -18.30
N ALA A 137 -0.65 -6.45 -19.22
CA ALA A 137 -1.06 -7.37 -20.26
C ALA A 137 0.02 -7.63 -21.32
N SER A 138 0.79 -6.61 -21.69
CA SER A 138 1.85 -6.72 -22.72
C SER A 138 3.12 -7.38 -22.22
N GLY A 139 3.33 -7.39 -20.90
CA GLY A 139 4.56 -7.87 -20.29
C GLY A 139 5.79 -7.01 -20.61
N GLN A 140 5.60 -5.83 -21.20
CA GLN A 140 6.62 -4.84 -21.51
C GLN A 140 6.39 -3.60 -20.65
N GLU A 141 6.87 -3.65 -19.44
CA GLU A 141 6.78 -2.53 -18.52
C GLU A 141 7.89 -1.53 -18.78
N SER A 142 7.50 -0.27 -18.91
CA SER A 142 8.40 0.86 -19.05
C SER A 142 8.07 1.92 -17.99
N ASP A 143 8.99 2.84 -17.74
CA ASP A 143 8.72 3.97 -16.85
C ASP A 143 7.52 4.82 -17.29
N ASN A 144 7.14 4.78 -18.57
CA ASN A 144 5.98 5.48 -19.11
C ASN A 144 4.65 4.84 -18.70
N ASP A 145 4.68 3.62 -18.20
CA ASP A 145 3.50 2.88 -17.79
C ASP A 145 3.14 3.15 -16.32
N LEU A 146 4.01 3.89 -15.62
CA LEU A 146 3.80 4.32 -14.26
C LEU A 146 3.49 5.81 -14.21
N VAL A 147 2.35 6.14 -13.62
CA VAL A 147 1.95 7.52 -13.33
C VAL A 147 2.17 7.78 -11.85
N TRP A 148 3.23 8.50 -11.52
CA TRP A 148 3.50 8.93 -10.16
C TRP A 148 2.66 10.17 -9.84
N LEU A 149 1.84 10.09 -8.81
CA LEU A 149 0.98 11.19 -8.35
C LEU A 149 1.75 12.01 -7.31
N ALA A 150 2.90 12.49 -7.69
CA ALA A 150 3.74 13.32 -6.83
C ALA A 150 3.91 14.71 -7.42
N ASP A 151 3.73 15.72 -6.59
CA ASP A 151 4.17 17.06 -6.90
C ASP A 151 5.69 17.12 -6.82
N TYR A 152 6.34 17.07 -7.96
CA TYR A 152 7.78 17.24 -8.03
C TYR A 152 8.14 18.72 -8.03
N VAL A 153 8.94 19.11 -7.05
CA VAL A 153 9.69 20.36 -7.14
C VAL A 153 11.11 20.01 -7.59
N GLN A 154 11.47 20.46 -8.76
CA GLN A 154 12.83 20.42 -9.20
C GLN A 154 13.60 21.52 -8.48
N THR A 155 14.52 21.14 -7.61
CA THR A 155 15.42 22.08 -6.94
C THR A 155 16.82 21.92 -7.48
N ASP A 156 17.49 23.05 -7.69
CA ASP A 156 18.92 23.06 -7.94
C ASP A 156 19.63 23.07 -6.59
N ASN A 157 20.45 22.05 -6.36
CA ASN A 157 21.36 22.03 -5.23
C ASN A 157 22.42 23.15 -5.41
N PRO A 158 23.03 23.71 -4.33
CA PRO A 158 24.14 24.66 -4.44
C PRO A 158 25.35 24.16 -5.25
N SER A 159 25.49 22.86 -5.45
CA SER A 159 26.48 22.25 -6.37
C SER A 159 26.04 22.22 -7.83
N GLY A 160 24.85 22.71 -8.17
CA GLY A 160 24.29 22.69 -9.53
C GLY A 160 23.72 21.34 -9.98
N GLU A 161 23.66 20.37 -9.09
CA GLU A 161 22.97 19.10 -9.36
C GLU A 161 21.46 19.28 -9.21
N ARG A 162 20.74 18.81 -10.20
CA ARG A 162 19.29 18.76 -10.15
C ARG A 162 18.84 17.53 -9.37
N TYR A 163 17.99 17.74 -8.38
CA TYR A 163 17.32 16.64 -7.73
C TYR A 163 15.81 16.91 -7.62
N TYR A 164 15.07 15.82 -7.60
CA TYR A 164 13.62 15.89 -7.49
C TYR A 164 13.24 15.83 -6.02
N GLN A 165 12.57 16.89 -5.57
CA GLN A 165 11.87 16.84 -4.29
C GLN A 165 10.43 16.45 -4.54
N ALA A 166 10.03 15.30 -4.01
CA ALA A 166 8.64 14.92 -3.96
C ALA A 166 8.03 15.38 -2.64
N ARG A 167 6.81 15.89 -2.71
CA ARG A 167 6.03 16.27 -1.55
C ARG A 167 5.19 15.10 -1.07
N THR A 168 4.90 15.10 0.22
CA THR A 168 3.86 14.25 0.80
C THR A 168 2.53 14.52 0.08
N HIS A 169 1.90 13.46 -0.45
CA HIS A 169 0.68 13.57 -1.25
C HIS A 169 -0.49 14.16 -0.44
N ILE A 170 -0.67 13.69 0.80
CA ILE A 170 -1.62 14.29 1.73
C ILE A 170 -0.92 14.61 3.05
N ARG A 171 -0.97 15.89 3.44
CA ARG A 171 -0.39 16.36 4.69
C ARG A 171 -1.43 16.34 5.79
N HIS A 172 -0.98 15.97 6.99
CA HIS A 172 -1.81 16.06 8.17
C HIS A 172 -2.04 17.54 8.55
N PRO A 173 -3.27 17.95 8.96
CA PRO A 173 -3.55 19.34 9.33
C PRO A 173 -2.69 19.89 10.49
N LYS A 174 -2.15 19.01 11.34
CA LYS A 174 -1.25 19.37 12.44
C LYS A 174 0.23 19.41 12.03
N ALA A 175 0.58 19.10 10.78
CA ALA A 175 1.95 19.18 10.31
C ALA A 175 2.44 20.62 10.38
N SER A 176 3.62 20.85 10.95
CA SER A 176 4.13 22.18 11.29
C SER A 176 4.85 22.88 10.16
N LEU A 177 5.41 22.11 9.20
CA LEU A 177 6.17 22.70 8.10
C LEU A 177 5.26 23.43 7.13
N SER A 178 5.65 24.64 6.77
CA SER A 178 5.03 25.38 5.67
C SER A 178 5.43 24.77 4.32
N ASP A 179 4.64 25.04 3.29
CA ASP A 179 5.00 24.63 1.93
C ASP A 179 6.35 25.19 1.47
N ALA A 180 6.73 26.39 1.95
CA ALA A 180 8.01 26.98 1.63
C ALA A 180 9.20 26.24 2.26
N GLU A 181 9.04 25.70 3.46
CA GLU A 181 10.05 24.87 4.13
C GLU A 181 10.20 23.52 3.42
N ILE A 182 9.08 22.90 3.06
CA ILE A 182 9.08 21.65 2.27
C ILE A 182 9.75 21.87 0.91
N GLN A 183 9.52 23.03 0.26
CA GLN A 183 10.19 23.37 -0.99
C GLN A 183 11.71 23.51 -0.86
N LYS A 184 12.21 23.82 0.33
CA LYS A 184 13.64 23.87 0.62
C LYS A 184 14.25 22.51 0.95
N GLY A 185 13.45 21.45 0.97
CA GLY A 185 13.89 20.11 1.26
C GLY A 185 13.84 19.71 2.73
N GLU A 186 13.14 20.50 3.55
CA GLU A 186 12.89 20.09 4.92
C GLU A 186 11.93 18.90 4.94
N ILE A 187 12.28 17.91 5.76
CA ILE A 187 11.50 16.67 5.89
C ILE A 187 10.42 16.93 6.93
N ASP A 188 9.17 16.66 6.54
CA ASP A 188 8.04 16.70 7.46
C ASP A 188 8.14 15.48 8.41
N GLN A 189 8.71 15.68 9.58
CA GLN A 189 8.88 14.66 10.63
C GLN A 189 7.77 14.71 11.69
N ASP A 190 6.84 15.64 11.53
CA ASP A 190 5.74 15.84 12.45
C ASP A 190 4.58 14.86 12.19
N TYR A 191 3.37 15.27 12.56
CA TYR A 191 2.16 14.54 12.26
C TYR A 191 2.03 14.23 10.77
N CYS A 192 1.75 13.01 10.44
CA CYS A 192 1.58 12.59 9.05
C CYS A 192 0.39 11.66 8.89
N TYR A 193 0.01 11.41 7.64
CA TYR A 193 -0.91 10.35 7.28
C TYR A 193 -0.15 9.19 6.66
N TRP A 194 -0.44 8.00 7.14
CA TRP A 194 -0.08 6.77 6.44
C TRP A 194 -1.25 6.26 5.61
N ALA A 195 -0.92 5.72 4.45
CA ALA A 195 -1.87 5.13 3.55
C ALA A 195 -2.56 3.92 4.20
N GLY A 196 -3.88 3.93 4.18
CA GLY A 196 -4.72 2.78 4.49
C GLY A 196 -5.19 2.11 3.22
N ASP A 197 -6.16 1.23 3.36
CA ASP A 197 -6.78 0.54 2.23
C ASP A 197 -7.69 1.46 1.42
N ALA A 198 -7.99 1.03 0.19
CA ALA A 198 -8.84 1.78 -0.72
C ALA A 198 -9.80 0.85 -1.46
N VAL A 199 -10.94 1.41 -1.87
CA VAL A 199 -11.97 0.70 -2.63
C VAL A 199 -12.49 1.56 -3.76
N VAL A 200 -12.81 0.93 -4.88
CA VAL A 200 -13.48 1.57 -6.02
C VAL A 200 -14.95 1.26 -5.95
N TYR A 201 -15.80 2.28 -6.12
CA TYR A 201 -17.25 2.10 -6.21
C TYR A 201 -17.89 3.08 -7.19
N ASP A 202 -19.15 2.80 -7.55
CA ASP A 202 -19.94 3.67 -8.42
C ASP A 202 -20.67 4.75 -7.61
N ASP A 203 -20.22 6.00 -7.72
CA ASP A 203 -20.88 7.17 -7.13
C ASP A 203 -21.92 7.72 -8.12
N PRO A 204 -23.16 8.00 -7.68
CA PRO A 204 -24.21 8.50 -8.58
C PRO A 204 -23.93 9.85 -9.23
N ALA A 205 -23.07 10.69 -8.63
CA ALA A 205 -22.76 12.02 -9.13
C ALA A 205 -21.47 12.06 -9.97
N HIS A 206 -20.51 11.17 -9.67
CA HIS A 206 -19.17 11.22 -10.23
C HIS A 206 -18.76 9.96 -11.00
N GLY A 207 -19.64 8.96 -11.11
CA GLY A 207 -19.29 7.68 -11.73
C GLY A 207 -18.35 6.86 -10.85
N LYS A 208 -17.37 6.19 -11.46
CA LYS A 208 -16.40 5.42 -10.66
C LYS A 208 -15.45 6.34 -9.92
N ILE A 209 -15.35 6.12 -8.62
CA ILE A 209 -14.41 6.85 -7.75
C ILE A 209 -13.60 5.89 -6.91
N LEU A 210 -12.42 6.32 -6.49
CA LEU A 210 -11.60 5.64 -5.49
C LEU A 210 -11.79 6.33 -4.15
N GLN A 211 -12.24 5.58 -3.14
CA GLN A 211 -12.30 6.04 -1.77
C GLN A 211 -11.17 5.41 -0.97
N MET A 212 -10.40 6.21 -0.26
CA MET A 212 -9.21 5.78 0.45
C MET A 212 -9.20 6.29 1.89
N LEU A 213 -8.83 5.42 2.80
CA LEU A 213 -8.54 5.75 4.19
C LEU A 213 -7.09 6.15 4.38
N TRP A 214 -6.91 7.10 5.28
CA TRP A 214 -5.60 7.57 5.73
C TRP A 214 -5.57 7.53 7.25
N THR A 215 -4.52 6.98 7.80
CA THR A 215 -4.32 6.88 9.25
C THR A 215 -3.41 7.98 9.73
N GLY A 216 -3.92 8.85 10.59
CA GLY A 216 -3.12 9.91 11.20
C GLY A 216 -2.18 9.35 12.26
N VAL A 217 -0.92 9.73 12.20
CA VAL A 217 0.16 9.20 13.05
C VAL A 217 0.85 10.33 13.80
N GLU A 218 1.02 10.12 15.10
CA GLU A 218 1.74 11.04 15.97
C GLU A 218 3.25 10.81 15.90
N PRO A 219 4.04 11.88 15.77
CA PRO A 219 5.50 11.77 15.71
C PRO A 219 6.07 11.15 16.99
N GLY A 220 7.08 10.33 16.83
CA GLY A 220 7.83 9.70 17.93
C GLY A 220 7.14 8.50 18.57
N SER A 221 5.85 8.57 18.83
CA SER A 221 5.09 7.45 19.42
C SER A 221 4.58 6.46 18.38
N LEU A 222 4.45 6.90 17.14
CA LEU A 222 3.83 6.17 16.01
C LEU A 222 2.40 5.70 16.31
N LYS A 223 1.72 6.36 17.25
CA LYS A 223 0.34 6.05 17.58
C LYS A 223 -0.61 6.60 16.54
N ASN A 224 -1.64 5.82 16.25
CA ASN A 224 -2.77 6.30 15.49
C ASN A 224 -3.58 7.29 16.33
N ILE A 225 -3.81 8.48 15.79
CA ILE A 225 -4.48 9.58 16.52
C ILE A 225 -5.83 9.97 15.92
N ASP A 226 -5.96 9.84 14.62
CA ASP A 226 -7.17 10.14 13.87
C ASP A 226 -7.15 9.43 12.51
N GLY A 227 -8.14 9.72 11.68
CA GLY A 227 -8.23 9.23 10.32
C GLY A 227 -8.72 10.31 9.37
N CYS A 228 -8.43 10.12 8.11
CA CYS A 228 -8.96 10.92 7.03
C CYS A 228 -9.53 10.01 5.95
N LEU A 229 -10.67 10.39 5.40
CA LEU A 229 -11.27 9.73 4.26
C LEU A 229 -11.17 10.66 3.06
N ARG A 230 -10.58 10.19 1.97
CA ARG A 230 -10.45 10.97 0.75
C ARG A 230 -11.03 10.24 -0.44
N GLU A 231 -11.69 10.97 -1.31
CA GLU A 231 -12.26 10.46 -2.54
C GLU A 231 -11.57 11.08 -3.75
N TYR A 232 -11.33 10.25 -4.75
CA TYR A 232 -10.66 10.62 -5.98
C TYR A 232 -11.51 10.25 -7.19
N SER A 233 -11.53 11.11 -8.18
CA SER A 233 -12.14 10.86 -9.48
C SER A 233 -11.34 9.79 -10.23
N LEU A 234 -12.05 8.88 -10.89
CA LEU A 234 -11.48 7.96 -11.88
C LEU A 234 -11.98 8.31 -13.29
N GLU A 235 -12.35 9.56 -13.53
CA GLU A 235 -12.76 10.04 -14.85
C GLU A 235 -11.54 10.26 -15.74
N GLY A 236 -11.60 9.77 -16.98
CA GLY A 236 -10.51 9.83 -17.95
C GLY A 236 -9.55 8.65 -17.89
N GLU A 237 -8.33 8.89 -18.32
CA GLU A 237 -7.26 7.89 -18.37
C GLU A 237 -6.11 8.25 -17.41
N PRO A 238 -5.38 7.26 -16.87
CA PRO A 238 -4.22 7.52 -16.04
C PRO A 238 -3.19 8.44 -16.74
N GLY A 239 -2.92 9.57 -16.11
CA GLY A 239 -2.07 10.63 -16.65
C GLY A 239 -2.82 11.85 -17.12
N ASP A 240 -4.14 11.79 -17.27
CA ASP A 240 -4.97 12.95 -17.50
C ASP A 240 -5.12 13.75 -16.21
N GLY A 241 -5.22 15.09 -16.32
CA GLY A 241 -5.29 15.97 -15.16
C GLY A 241 -6.54 15.79 -14.28
N GLN A 242 -7.58 15.13 -14.78
CA GLN A 242 -8.81 14.84 -14.04
C GLN A 242 -8.73 13.48 -13.31
N TYR A 243 -7.96 12.55 -13.84
CA TYR A 243 -7.78 11.24 -13.23
C TYR A 243 -7.04 11.36 -11.90
N MET A 244 -7.59 10.82 -10.85
CA MET A 244 -7.11 10.98 -9.46
C MET A 244 -7.18 12.41 -8.90
N SER A 245 -7.98 13.30 -9.51
CA SER A 245 -8.31 14.56 -8.87
C SER A 245 -9.13 14.34 -7.59
N VAL A 246 -8.87 15.17 -6.58
CA VAL A 246 -9.55 15.05 -5.27
C VAL A 246 -10.98 15.57 -5.39
N LEU A 247 -11.95 14.74 -5.09
CA LEU A 247 -13.37 15.09 -5.03
C LEU A 247 -13.77 15.59 -3.64
N SER A 248 -13.34 14.87 -2.61
CA SER A 248 -13.63 15.21 -1.24
C SER A 248 -12.50 14.82 -0.28
N THR A 249 -12.45 15.47 0.89
CA THR A 249 -11.55 15.10 1.98
C THR A 249 -12.24 15.36 3.31
N ASP A 250 -12.45 14.32 4.09
CA ASP A 250 -12.93 14.41 5.46
C ASP A 250 -11.79 14.18 6.45
N TYR A 251 -11.20 15.25 6.96
CA TYR A 251 -10.15 15.22 7.98
C TYR A 251 -10.67 14.90 9.39
N ASN A 252 -11.99 14.84 9.57
CA ASN A 252 -12.62 14.55 10.84
C ASN A 252 -13.17 13.12 10.89
N PHE A 253 -12.72 12.27 9.98
CA PHE A 253 -13.10 10.86 9.99
C PHE A 253 -12.55 10.22 11.27
N LYS A 254 -13.43 10.10 12.26
CA LYS A 254 -13.03 9.72 13.62
C LYS A 254 -12.68 8.25 13.69
N SER A 255 -11.58 8.00 14.33
CA SER A 255 -11.17 6.65 14.66
C SER A 255 -11.64 6.18 16.05
N ASP A 256 -12.07 7.08 16.94
CA ASP A 256 -12.49 6.79 18.33
C ASP A 256 -11.53 5.83 19.08
N GLY A 257 -10.22 6.00 18.85
CA GLY A 257 -9.19 5.10 19.36
C GLY A 257 -9.11 3.78 18.57
N LEU A 258 -9.73 3.71 17.41
CA LEU A 258 -9.65 2.58 16.49
C LEU A 258 -8.70 2.93 15.36
N GLY A 259 -7.84 2.01 14.97
CA GLY A 259 -6.96 2.17 13.81
C GLY A 259 -7.71 1.81 12.53
N TYR A 260 -8.52 2.73 11.99
CA TYR A 260 -9.14 2.51 10.68
C TYR A 260 -8.09 2.48 9.58
N GLY A 261 -8.39 1.73 8.54
CA GLY A 261 -7.55 1.67 7.34
C GLY A 261 -6.88 0.33 7.11
N SER A 262 -7.12 -0.66 7.96
CA SER A 262 -6.56 -1.99 7.77
C SER A 262 -7.13 -2.68 6.54
N THR A 263 -8.43 -2.56 6.29
CA THR A 263 -9.09 -3.16 5.13
C THR A 263 -10.43 -2.48 4.86
N MET A 264 -10.71 -2.26 3.58
CA MET A 264 -11.99 -1.83 3.04
C MET A 264 -12.55 -2.89 2.10
N PHE A 265 -13.84 -3.08 2.11
CA PHE A 265 -14.51 -4.01 1.22
C PHE A 265 -15.83 -3.44 0.70
N GLU A 266 -16.02 -3.46 -0.63
CA GLU A 266 -17.30 -3.11 -1.24
C GLU A 266 -18.20 -4.34 -1.35
N ASP A 267 -19.37 -4.27 -0.74
CA ASP A 267 -20.49 -5.17 -0.97
C ASP A 267 -21.42 -4.53 -2.00
N THR A 268 -21.25 -4.90 -3.25
CA THR A 268 -22.04 -4.36 -4.37
C THR A 268 -23.49 -4.76 -4.29
N GLU A 269 -23.84 -5.93 -3.75
CA GLU A 269 -25.21 -6.41 -3.61
C GLU A 269 -25.95 -5.69 -2.48
N GLY A 270 -25.29 -5.55 -1.31
CA GLY A 270 -25.85 -4.84 -0.16
C GLY A 270 -25.76 -3.31 -0.27
N GLY A 271 -24.96 -2.79 -1.20
CA GLY A 271 -24.76 -1.34 -1.37
C GLY A 271 -24.00 -0.69 -0.21
N HIS A 272 -23.09 -1.42 0.42
CA HIS A 272 -22.31 -1.00 1.56
C HIS A 272 -20.81 -1.05 1.29
N ILE A 273 -20.06 -0.19 2.00
CA ILE A 273 -18.62 -0.32 2.15
C ILE A 273 -18.33 -0.67 3.61
N TYR A 274 -17.71 -1.83 3.83
CA TYR A 274 -17.30 -2.28 5.15
C TYR A 274 -15.88 -1.81 5.43
N LEU A 275 -15.70 -1.21 6.62
CA LEU A 275 -14.40 -0.80 7.13
C LEU A 275 -14.01 -1.72 8.27
N TYR A 276 -12.86 -2.35 8.14
CA TYR A 276 -12.29 -3.18 9.20
C TYR A 276 -11.23 -2.39 9.94
N THR A 277 -11.24 -2.56 11.25
CA THR A 277 -10.32 -1.83 12.13
C THR A 277 -9.88 -2.73 13.28
N THR A 278 -8.75 -2.39 13.86
CA THR A 278 -8.24 -3.02 15.09
C THR A 278 -8.33 -2.03 16.23
N LYS A 279 -8.76 -2.50 17.39
CA LYS A 279 -8.65 -1.72 18.63
C LYS A 279 -7.27 -1.97 19.21
N GLN A 280 -6.50 -0.91 19.34
CA GLN A 280 -5.21 -0.93 20.02
C GLN A 280 -5.38 -0.86 21.54
#